data_f5f88cbc012d27a87d4e4a7a9c204939
#
_entry.id   f5f88cbc012d27a87d4e4a7a9c204939
#
_cell.length_a   1.000
_cell.length_b   1.000
_cell.length_c   1.000
_cell.angle_alpha   90.00
_cell.angle_beta   90.00
_cell.angle_gamma   90.00
#
_symmetry.space_group_name_H-M   'P 1'
#
loop_
_entity.id
_entity.type
_entity.pdbx_description
1 polymer ?
#
loop_
_entity_poly.entity_id
_entity_poly.type
_entity_poly.pdbx_seq_one_letter_code
_entity_poly.pdbx_strand_id
1 'polypeptide(L)'
;MKRIKSNGMSSEKASSLKKLGHIDEHIFASMIRGNVIKGQGKIDVEDNYGKTYSVKGGRNIAGKKGDGRWQLFLYSKSKFEGESSYPARALIIDILNTFPSDWNDYEENKVEVKNRKKKHMVKLKDFLSVKKNTYDFLNKSIFDSKIDFLSVFHEEQFHIFSREDTLKVLTSVFELKNSKGEQKVRFDYGGKIAVEIEVRTTNDGKYPSLLLVTNKNKIMNILLSSISEKSILQDDLIVYGSANKQFKL
;
A
#
# COMPACT_ATOMS: atom_id res chain seq x y z
N MET A 1 12.68 19.39 28.56
CA MET A 1 12.63 19.61 27.09
C MET A 1 11.27 19.18 26.57
N LYS A 2 10.35 20.10 26.25
CA LYS A 2 9.02 19.78 25.72
C LYS A 2 9.19 19.21 24.29
N ARG A 3 8.84 17.95 24.08
CA ARG A 3 8.77 17.37 22.73
C ARG A 3 7.75 18.16 21.91
N ILE A 4 8.20 18.76 20.82
CA ILE A 4 7.34 19.33 19.79
C ILE A 4 6.45 18.18 19.28
N LYS A 5 5.13 18.29 19.51
CA LYS A 5 4.15 17.36 18.94
C LYS A 5 4.31 17.44 17.43
N SER A 6 4.65 16.34 16.78
CA SER A 6 4.60 16.27 15.32
C SER A 6 3.16 16.54 14.91
N ASN A 7 2.93 17.65 14.23
CA ASN A 7 1.61 17.98 13.69
C ASN A 7 1.22 16.87 12.70
N GLY A 8 0.25 16.07 13.09
CA GLY A 8 -0.42 15.14 12.17
C GLY A 8 -0.97 15.93 10.98
N MET A 9 -1.16 15.26 9.84
CA MET A 9 -1.76 15.88 8.67
C MET A 9 -3.14 16.43 9.01
N SER A 10 -3.42 17.72 8.71
CA SER A 10 -4.74 18.30 8.97
C SER A 10 -5.83 17.56 8.18
N SER A 11 -7.06 17.59 8.69
CA SER A 11 -8.23 16.97 8.01
C SER A 11 -8.46 17.56 6.61
N GLU A 12 -8.21 18.84 6.44
CA GLU A 12 -8.30 19.54 5.15
C GLU A 12 -7.26 19.01 4.14
N LYS A 13 -6.02 18.81 4.59
CA LYS A 13 -4.96 18.25 3.74
C LYS A 13 -5.27 16.79 3.36
N ALA A 14 -5.81 16.00 4.30
CA ALA A 14 -6.24 14.63 4.02
C ALA A 14 -7.42 14.60 3.02
N SER A 15 -8.38 15.51 3.16
CA SER A 15 -9.51 15.66 2.23
C SER A 15 -9.05 16.08 0.83
N SER A 16 -8.11 17.02 0.73
CA SER A 16 -7.55 17.47 -0.56
C SER A 16 -6.83 16.35 -1.29
N LEU A 17 -6.01 15.55 -0.57
CA LEU A 17 -5.31 14.41 -1.15
C LEU A 17 -6.27 13.32 -1.64
N LYS A 18 -7.35 13.09 -0.91
CA LYS A 18 -8.41 12.14 -1.32
C LYS A 18 -9.10 12.62 -2.61
N LYS A 19 -9.45 13.91 -2.70
CA LYS A 19 -10.06 14.49 -3.90
C LYS A 19 -9.15 14.36 -5.13
N LEU A 20 -7.84 14.55 -4.97
CA LEU A 20 -6.88 14.38 -6.07
C LEU A 20 -6.74 12.93 -6.52
N GLY A 21 -6.75 11.97 -5.59
CA GLY A 21 -6.79 10.55 -5.94
C GLY A 21 -8.00 10.22 -6.82
N HIS A 22 -9.19 10.71 -6.47
CA HIS A 22 -10.38 10.54 -7.29
C HIS A 22 -10.29 11.22 -8.66
N ILE A 23 -9.60 12.36 -8.78
CA ILE A 23 -9.37 13.01 -10.09
C ILE A 23 -8.52 12.10 -10.98
N ASP A 24 -7.44 11.52 -10.44
CA ASP A 24 -6.58 10.60 -11.20
C ASP A 24 -7.33 9.35 -11.66
N GLU A 25 -8.24 8.81 -10.83
CA GLU A 25 -9.13 7.69 -11.20
C GLU A 25 -10.03 8.05 -12.39
N HIS A 26 -10.66 9.22 -12.38
CA HIS A 26 -11.53 9.69 -13.47
C HIS A 26 -10.75 9.97 -14.76
N ILE A 27 -9.57 10.58 -14.67
CA ILE A 27 -8.72 10.82 -15.84
C ILE A 27 -8.31 9.48 -16.46
N PHE A 28 -7.80 8.55 -15.64
CA PHE A 28 -7.40 7.24 -16.11
C PHE A 28 -8.56 6.48 -16.73
N ALA A 29 -9.73 6.45 -16.09
CA ALA A 29 -10.95 5.82 -16.64
C ALA A 29 -11.32 6.39 -18.01
N SER A 30 -11.27 7.71 -18.17
CA SER A 30 -11.54 8.36 -19.46
C SER A 30 -10.56 7.92 -20.55
N MET A 31 -9.25 7.83 -20.22
CA MET A 31 -8.21 7.42 -21.18
C MET A 31 -8.38 5.97 -21.67
N ILE A 32 -8.83 5.07 -20.81
CA ILE A 32 -9.03 3.64 -21.17
C ILE A 32 -10.47 3.31 -21.53
N ARG A 33 -11.35 4.27 -21.67
CA ARG A 33 -12.80 4.10 -21.92
C ARG A 33 -13.46 3.21 -20.85
N GLY A 34 -13.00 3.31 -19.61
CA GLY A 34 -13.51 2.55 -18.47
C GLY A 34 -14.42 3.37 -17.57
N ASN A 35 -14.84 2.76 -16.48
CA ASN A 35 -15.71 3.33 -15.47
C ASN A 35 -15.03 3.35 -14.11
N VAL A 36 -15.16 4.46 -13.37
CA VAL A 36 -14.74 4.53 -11.97
C VAL A 36 -15.71 3.73 -11.11
N ILE A 37 -15.18 2.81 -10.31
CA ILE A 37 -15.96 1.97 -9.42
C ILE A 37 -16.16 2.69 -8.09
N LYS A 38 -17.41 3.01 -7.77
CA LYS A 38 -17.75 3.66 -6.50
C LYS A 38 -17.82 2.63 -5.38
N GLY A 39 -17.15 2.88 -4.26
CA GLY A 39 -17.21 2.02 -3.08
C GLY A 39 -15.96 2.06 -2.22
N GLN A 40 -15.91 1.18 -1.21
CA GLN A 40 -14.77 1.04 -0.30
C GLN A 40 -13.80 -0.09 -0.72
N GLY A 41 -13.92 -0.58 -1.95
CA GLY A 41 -13.04 -1.62 -2.49
C GLY A 41 -11.67 -1.09 -2.92
N LYS A 42 -10.82 -2.00 -3.39
CA LYS A 42 -9.52 -1.66 -3.98
C LYS A 42 -9.56 -1.58 -5.50
N ILE A 43 -10.68 -1.92 -6.12
CA ILE A 43 -10.90 -1.71 -7.55
C ILE A 43 -11.30 -0.24 -7.70
N ASP A 44 -10.43 0.52 -8.35
CA ASP A 44 -10.64 1.94 -8.58
C ASP A 44 -11.33 2.17 -9.94
N VAL A 45 -10.94 1.41 -10.98
CA VAL A 45 -11.49 1.51 -12.34
C VAL A 45 -11.70 0.10 -12.94
N GLU A 46 -12.73 -0.02 -13.79
CA GLU A 46 -12.98 -1.21 -14.63
C GLU A 46 -13.15 -0.76 -16.09
N ASP A 47 -12.49 -1.45 -17.02
CA ASP A 47 -12.63 -1.16 -18.45
C ASP A 47 -13.80 -1.92 -19.09
N ASN A 48 -14.07 -1.64 -20.38
CA ASN A 48 -15.16 -2.26 -21.12
C ASN A 48 -14.98 -3.77 -21.39
N TYR A 49 -13.82 -4.32 -21.08
CA TYR A 49 -13.51 -5.75 -21.18
C TYR A 49 -13.58 -6.46 -19.82
N GLY A 50 -14.02 -5.76 -18.76
CA GLY A 50 -14.11 -6.29 -17.40
C GLY A 50 -12.76 -6.40 -16.69
N LYS A 51 -11.70 -5.74 -17.20
CA LYS A 51 -10.41 -5.68 -16.54
C LYS A 51 -10.41 -4.61 -15.44
N THR A 52 -9.80 -4.94 -14.32
CA THR A 52 -9.85 -4.14 -13.11
C THR A 52 -8.49 -3.52 -12.77
N TYR A 53 -8.52 -2.29 -12.31
CA TYR A 53 -7.34 -1.48 -12.04
C TYR A 53 -7.36 -0.93 -10.63
N SER A 54 -6.20 -1.00 -9.95
CA SER A 54 -5.92 -0.17 -8.80
C SER A 54 -5.12 1.05 -9.24
N VAL A 55 -5.71 2.23 -9.17
CA VAL A 55 -5.11 3.48 -9.62
C VAL A 55 -4.41 4.16 -8.44
N LYS A 56 -3.15 4.48 -8.60
CA LYS A 56 -2.35 5.18 -7.61
C LYS A 56 -1.88 6.51 -8.16
N GLY A 57 -2.57 7.55 -7.74
CA GLY A 57 -2.26 8.94 -8.05
C GLY A 57 -1.01 9.44 -7.33
N GLY A 58 -0.78 10.71 -7.43
CA GLY A 58 0.34 11.35 -6.75
C GLY A 58 0.78 12.64 -7.42
N ARG A 59 -0.20 13.35 -8.03
CA ARG A 59 0.04 14.70 -8.55
C ARG A 59 0.57 15.61 -7.44
N ASN A 60 1.51 16.45 -7.79
CA ASN A 60 2.02 17.46 -6.87
C ASN A 60 0.94 18.55 -6.69
N ILE A 61 0.59 18.85 -5.44
CA ILE A 61 -0.28 19.98 -5.12
C ILE A 61 0.59 21.23 -5.01
N ALA A 62 0.37 22.21 -5.88
CA ALA A 62 0.87 23.59 -5.76
C ALA A 62 2.31 23.67 -5.19
N GLY A 63 3.30 23.15 -5.93
CA GLY A 63 4.71 23.32 -5.61
C GLY A 63 5.25 22.55 -4.39
N LYS A 64 4.43 21.78 -3.70
CA LYS A 64 4.88 20.87 -2.65
C LYS A 64 4.97 19.45 -3.22
N LYS A 65 6.20 18.96 -3.43
CA LYS A 65 6.42 17.52 -3.67
C LYS A 65 5.70 16.75 -2.56
N GLY A 66 4.71 15.95 -2.92
CA GLY A 66 4.13 14.99 -1.99
C GLY A 66 5.26 14.12 -1.44
N ASP A 67 5.12 13.58 -0.23
CA ASP A 67 6.16 12.74 0.38
C ASP A 67 6.37 11.39 -0.37
N GLY A 68 5.68 11.21 -1.49
CA GLY A 68 5.78 10.03 -2.34
C GLY A 68 5.36 8.75 -1.68
N ARG A 69 4.54 8.82 -0.62
CA ARG A 69 4.08 7.62 0.10
C ARG A 69 2.66 7.26 -0.29
N TRP A 70 2.45 5.97 -0.55
CA TRP A 70 1.13 5.39 -0.71
C TRP A 70 0.76 4.54 0.50
N GLN A 71 -0.48 4.67 0.93
CA GLN A 71 -1.10 3.72 1.82
C GLN A 71 -1.81 2.66 0.96
N LEU A 72 -1.23 1.46 0.87
CA LEU A 72 -1.83 0.38 0.09
C LEU A 72 -3.00 -0.27 0.80
N PHE A 73 -2.97 -0.34 2.13
CA PHE A 73 -4.13 -0.71 2.94
C PHE A 73 -4.06 -0.12 4.34
N LEU A 74 -5.23 0.02 4.93
CA LEU A 74 -5.43 0.35 6.33
C LEU A 74 -6.58 -0.50 6.85
N TYR A 75 -6.29 -1.52 7.65
CA TYR A 75 -7.32 -2.42 8.17
C TYR A 75 -7.35 -2.40 9.69
N SER A 76 -8.54 -2.18 10.23
CA SER A 76 -8.86 -2.37 11.64
C SER A 76 -8.93 -3.85 12.00
N LYS A 77 -8.94 -4.16 13.29
CA LYS A 77 -9.10 -5.53 13.81
C LYS A 77 -10.35 -6.21 13.26
N SER A 78 -11.49 -5.52 13.27
CA SER A 78 -12.77 -6.06 12.77
C SER A 78 -12.72 -6.48 11.30
N LYS A 79 -11.94 -5.77 10.49
CA LYS A 79 -11.74 -6.14 9.08
C LYS A 79 -11.01 -7.47 8.95
N PHE A 80 -9.94 -7.68 9.73
CA PHE A 80 -9.22 -8.95 9.72
C PHE A 80 -10.01 -10.10 10.35
N GLU A 81 -10.84 -9.83 11.34
CA GLU A 81 -11.75 -10.83 11.94
C GLU A 81 -12.78 -11.31 10.91
N GLY A 82 -13.28 -10.42 10.05
CA GLY A 82 -14.21 -10.75 8.97
C GLY A 82 -13.58 -11.35 7.72
N GLU A 83 -12.25 -11.24 7.53
CA GLU A 83 -11.55 -11.65 6.32
C GLU A 83 -10.69 -12.90 6.57
N SER A 84 -11.31 -14.08 6.46
CA SER A 84 -10.67 -15.37 6.77
C SER A 84 -9.52 -15.75 5.83
N SER A 85 -9.55 -15.29 4.58
CA SER A 85 -8.57 -15.63 3.56
C SER A 85 -7.30 -14.74 3.57
N TYR A 86 -7.22 -13.76 4.49
CA TYR A 86 -6.07 -12.85 4.49
C TYR A 86 -4.78 -13.57 4.95
N PRO A 87 -3.70 -13.54 4.15
CA PRO A 87 -2.42 -14.11 4.56
C PRO A 87 -1.91 -13.48 5.85
N ALA A 88 -1.33 -14.29 6.73
CA ALA A 88 -0.89 -13.87 8.06
C ALA A 88 -1.99 -13.32 9.00
N ARG A 89 -3.29 -13.61 8.71
CA ARG A 89 -4.43 -13.10 9.47
C ARG A 89 -4.27 -13.28 10.99
N ALA A 90 -3.93 -14.48 11.44
CA ALA A 90 -3.78 -14.75 12.87
C ALA A 90 -2.68 -13.88 13.51
N LEU A 91 -1.51 -13.75 12.85
CA LEU A 91 -0.41 -12.91 13.34
C LEU A 91 -0.79 -11.43 13.38
N ILE A 92 -1.56 -10.96 12.41
CA ILE A 92 -2.04 -9.58 12.37
C ILE A 92 -3.04 -9.31 13.49
N ILE A 93 -3.97 -10.22 13.73
CA ILE A 93 -4.92 -10.13 14.86
C ILE A 93 -4.15 -10.12 16.18
N ASP A 94 -3.14 -10.99 16.35
CA ASP A 94 -2.29 -10.98 17.54
C ASP A 94 -1.58 -9.65 17.75
N ILE A 95 -1.05 -9.04 16.67
CA ILE A 95 -0.44 -7.70 16.73
C ILE A 95 -1.45 -6.66 17.21
N LEU A 96 -2.65 -6.66 16.64
CA LEU A 96 -3.68 -5.69 16.99
C LEU A 96 -4.25 -5.92 18.40
N ASN A 97 -4.31 -7.17 18.86
CA ASN A 97 -4.71 -7.53 20.22
C ASN A 97 -3.69 -7.11 21.29
N THR A 98 -2.48 -6.71 20.92
CA THR A 98 -1.54 -6.13 21.91
C THR A 98 -1.98 -4.77 22.43
N PHE A 99 -2.87 -4.09 21.72
CA PHE A 99 -3.38 -2.79 22.09
C PHE A 99 -4.62 -2.95 22.96
N PRO A 100 -4.72 -2.22 24.07
CA PRO A 100 -5.94 -2.18 24.87
C PRO A 100 -7.07 -1.48 24.11
N SER A 101 -8.31 -1.73 24.53
CA SER A 101 -9.50 -1.11 23.94
C SER A 101 -9.66 0.36 24.33
N ASP A 102 -9.06 0.77 25.44
CA ASP A 102 -9.11 2.12 25.97
C ASP A 102 -7.81 2.87 25.66
N TRP A 103 -7.93 4.13 25.26
CA TRP A 103 -6.78 4.96 24.91
C TRP A 103 -5.95 5.38 26.14
N ASN A 104 -6.57 5.65 27.29
CA ASN A 104 -5.85 6.04 28.49
C ASN A 104 -5.00 4.86 28.98
N ASP A 105 -5.58 3.66 28.98
CA ASP A 105 -4.85 2.43 29.29
C ASP A 105 -3.66 2.22 28.32
N TYR A 106 -3.83 2.51 27.01
CA TYR A 106 -2.71 2.49 26.08
C TYR A 106 -1.61 3.51 26.43
N GLU A 107 -1.97 4.76 26.74
CA GLU A 107 -0.97 5.80 27.08
C GLU A 107 -0.22 5.47 28.37
N GLU A 108 -0.89 4.93 29.37
CA GLU A 108 -0.30 4.47 30.63
C GLU A 108 0.63 3.28 30.43
N ASN A 109 0.24 2.31 29.62
CA ASN A 109 0.95 1.04 29.39
C ASN A 109 1.75 1.00 28.09
N LYS A 110 2.03 2.11 27.49
CA LYS A 110 2.63 2.25 26.14
C LYS A 110 3.93 1.46 25.94
N VAL A 111 4.76 1.41 26.96
CA VAL A 111 6.04 0.67 26.90
C VAL A 111 5.77 -0.83 26.84
N GLU A 112 4.86 -1.33 27.65
CA GLU A 112 4.50 -2.74 27.69
C GLU A 112 3.82 -3.18 26.39
N VAL A 113 2.84 -2.40 25.91
CA VAL A 113 2.19 -2.64 24.63
C VAL A 113 3.22 -2.73 23.48
N LYS A 114 4.19 -1.82 23.44
CA LYS A 114 5.26 -1.87 22.44
C LYS A 114 6.13 -3.12 22.58
N ASN A 115 6.42 -3.55 23.79
CA ASN A 115 7.22 -4.77 24.02
C ASN A 115 6.46 -6.04 23.63
N ARG A 116 5.18 -6.14 23.93
CA ARG A 116 4.31 -7.24 23.45
C ARG A 116 4.24 -7.25 21.91
N LYS A 117 4.01 -6.10 21.30
CA LYS A 117 3.93 -5.97 19.83
C LYS A 117 5.21 -6.41 19.13
N LYS A 118 6.41 -6.12 19.66
CA LYS A 118 7.68 -6.53 19.07
C LYS A 118 7.73 -8.02 18.72
N LYS A 119 7.37 -8.88 19.67
CA LYS A 119 7.39 -10.34 19.49
C LYS A 119 6.55 -10.78 18.29
N HIS A 120 5.36 -10.17 18.13
CA HIS A 120 4.47 -10.48 17.01
C HIS A 120 4.96 -9.89 15.67
N MET A 121 5.58 -8.71 15.70
CA MET A 121 6.19 -8.11 14.51
C MET A 121 7.40 -8.91 13.99
N VAL A 122 8.18 -9.50 14.89
CA VAL A 122 9.27 -10.43 14.51
C VAL A 122 8.68 -11.69 13.87
N LYS A 123 7.67 -12.31 14.47
CA LYS A 123 6.97 -13.47 13.88
C LYS A 123 6.38 -13.15 12.51
N LEU A 124 5.79 -11.96 12.34
CA LEU A 124 5.27 -11.53 11.04
C LEU A 124 6.38 -11.40 10.01
N LYS A 125 7.54 -10.83 10.36
CA LYS A 125 8.72 -10.76 9.48
C LYS A 125 9.18 -12.18 9.10
N ASP A 126 9.29 -13.09 10.06
CA ASP A 126 9.73 -14.47 9.80
C ASP A 126 8.75 -15.22 8.89
N PHE A 127 7.44 -15.07 9.11
CA PHE A 127 6.41 -15.61 8.22
C PHE A 127 6.56 -15.08 6.80
N LEU A 128 6.72 -13.76 6.66
CA LEU A 128 6.88 -13.10 5.37
C LEU A 128 8.26 -13.37 4.72
N SER A 129 9.26 -13.88 5.44
CA SER A 129 10.55 -14.23 4.85
C SER A 129 10.46 -15.43 3.89
N VAL A 130 9.40 -16.21 3.95
CA VAL A 130 9.08 -17.24 2.94
C VAL A 130 8.50 -16.54 1.71
N LYS A 131 9.16 -16.67 0.56
CA LYS A 131 8.77 -15.95 -0.69
C LYS A 131 7.31 -16.13 -1.07
N LYS A 132 6.76 -17.34 -0.93
CA LYS A 132 5.35 -17.60 -1.18
C LYS A 132 4.43 -16.76 -0.29
N ASN A 133 4.74 -16.68 1.00
CA ASN A 133 3.95 -15.89 1.95
C ASN A 133 4.03 -14.39 1.64
N THR A 134 5.20 -13.89 1.24
CA THR A 134 5.36 -12.51 0.76
C THR A 134 4.53 -12.26 -0.49
N TYR A 135 4.57 -13.17 -1.45
CA TYR A 135 3.77 -13.07 -2.67
C TYR A 135 2.26 -13.00 -2.35
N ASP A 136 1.76 -13.94 -1.57
CA ASP A 136 0.35 -14.00 -1.19
C ASP A 136 -0.08 -12.74 -0.40
N PHE A 137 0.79 -12.27 0.50
CA PHE A 137 0.54 -11.06 1.29
C PHE A 137 0.49 -9.79 0.42
N LEU A 138 1.44 -9.62 -0.48
CA LEU A 138 1.46 -8.48 -1.41
C LEU A 138 0.28 -8.55 -2.40
N ASN A 139 -0.04 -9.75 -2.90
CA ASN A 139 -1.19 -9.95 -3.77
C ASN A 139 -2.49 -9.50 -3.09
N LYS A 140 -2.71 -9.94 -1.85
CA LYS A 140 -3.90 -9.51 -1.10
C LYS A 140 -3.86 -8.02 -0.76
N SER A 141 -2.68 -7.51 -0.40
CA SER A 141 -2.53 -6.11 0.05
C SER A 141 -2.64 -5.10 -1.09
N ILE A 142 -2.08 -5.39 -2.26
CA ILE A 142 -2.04 -4.47 -3.41
C ILE A 142 -3.25 -4.70 -4.31
N PHE A 143 -3.52 -5.98 -4.64
CA PHE A 143 -4.47 -6.36 -5.68
C PHE A 143 -5.78 -6.96 -5.16
N ASP A 144 -5.94 -7.09 -3.83
CA ASP A 144 -7.08 -7.81 -3.22
C ASP A 144 -7.31 -9.21 -3.83
N SER A 145 -6.24 -9.81 -4.36
CA SER A 145 -6.19 -11.09 -5.10
C SER A 145 -7.05 -11.15 -6.38
N LYS A 146 -7.69 -10.05 -6.78
CA LYS A 146 -8.64 -10.02 -7.91
C LYS A 146 -8.40 -8.89 -8.91
N ILE A 147 -7.65 -7.84 -8.55
CA ILE A 147 -7.34 -6.73 -9.45
C ILE A 147 -6.31 -7.19 -10.48
N ASP A 148 -6.53 -6.87 -11.75
CA ASP A 148 -5.67 -7.30 -12.86
C ASP A 148 -4.43 -6.43 -12.99
N PHE A 149 -4.56 -5.11 -12.81
CA PHE A 149 -3.50 -4.15 -13.09
C PHE A 149 -3.29 -3.14 -11.97
N LEU A 150 -2.03 -2.74 -11.79
CA LEU A 150 -1.63 -1.57 -11.05
C LEU A 150 -1.38 -0.43 -12.05
N SER A 151 -2.13 0.65 -11.95
CA SER A 151 -1.92 1.89 -12.71
C SER A 151 -1.34 2.96 -11.81
N VAL A 152 -0.21 3.54 -12.18
CA VAL A 152 0.50 4.52 -11.37
C VAL A 152 0.70 5.80 -12.16
N PHE A 153 0.20 6.92 -11.64
CA PHE A 153 0.51 8.24 -12.19
C PHE A 153 1.89 8.70 -11.69
N HIS A 154 2.85 8.79 -12.61
CA HIS A 154 4.23 9.16 -12.33
C HIS A 154 4.82 9.93 -13.52
N GLU A 155 5.52 11.04 -13.25
CA GLU A 155 6.13 11.87 -14.28
C GLU A 155 5.15 12.25 -15.41
N GLU A 156 3.97 12.70 -15.00
CA GLU A 156 2.88 13.17 -15.89
C GLU A 156 2.26 12.08 -16.79
N GLN A 157 2.57 10.80 -16.55
CA GLN A 157 2.07 9.67 -17.32
C GLN A 157 1.46 8.60 -16.42
N PHE A 158 0.52 7.80 -16.95
CA PHE A 158 0.05 6.57 -16.31
C PHE A 158 0.88 5.39 -16.77
N HIS A 159 1.46 4.70 -15.81
CA HIS A 159 2.24 3.47 -16.01
C HIS A 159 1.43 2.27 -15.57
N ILE A 160 1.17 1.34 -16.48
CA ILE A 160 0.33 0.15 -16.24
C ILE A 160 1.20 -1.08 -16.16
N PHE A 161 1.08 -1.81 -15.05
CA PHE A 161 1.76 -3.06 -14.79
C PHE A 161 0.74 -4.16 -14.49
N SER A 162 0.97 -5.38 -15.01
CA SER A 162 0.15 -6.52 -14.62
C SER A 162 0.37 -6.90 -13.15
N ARG A 163 -0.64 -7.51 -12.54
CA ARG A 163 -0.54 -8.09 -11.20
C ARG A 163 0.62 -9.07 -11.11
N GLU A 164 0.72 -9.97 -12.09
CA GLU A 164 1.71 -11.03 -12.11
C GLU A 164 3.14 -10.47 -12.13
N ASP A 165 3.45 -9.57 -13.07
CA ASP A 165 4.79 -8.98 -13.19
C ASP A 165 5.14 -8.16 -11.95
N THR A 166 4.20 -7.36 -11.45
CA THR A 166 4.40 -6.56 -10.23
C THR A 166 4.76 -7.45 -9.04
N LEU A 167 3.99 -8.51 -8.81
CA LEU A 167 4.23 -9.42 -7.68
C LEU A 167 5.52 -10.21 -7.84
N LYS A 168 5.81 -10.70 -9.04
CA LYS A 168 7.06 -11.42 -9.36
C LYS A 168 8.28 -10.55 -9.07
N VAL A 169 8.28 -9.32 -9.56
CA VAL A 169 9.37 -8.36 -9.34
C VAL A 169 9.51 -8.04 -7.85
N LEU A 170 8.46 -7.55 -7.20
CA LEU A 170 8.55 -7.12 -5.80
C LEU A 170 8.95 -8.26 -4.87
N THR A 171 8.43 -9.48 -5.08
CA THR A 171 8.78 -10.65 -4.26
C THR A 171 10.25 -11.08 -4.48
N SER A 172 10.80 -10.88 -5.67
CA SER A 172 12.16 -11.28 -5.99
C SER A 172 13.23 -10.35 -5.42
N VAL A 173 12.93 -9.04 -5.34
CA VAL A 173 13.94 -8.02 -5.02
C VAL A 173 13.95 -7.55 -3.57
N PHE A 174 12.89 -7.81 -2.81
CA PHE A 174 12.81 -7.33 -1.45
C PHE A 174 13.60 -8.18 -0.45
N GLU A 175 14.34 -7.51 0.42
CA GLU A 175 14.91 -8.04 1.64
C GLU A 175 14.03 -7.65 2.82
N LEU A 176 13.61 -8.64 3.63
CA LEU A 176 12.77 -8.38 4.79
C LEU A 176 13.61 -8.17 6.04
N LYS A 177 13.32 -7.09 6.75
CA LYS A 177 13.97 -6.72 8.01
C LYS A 177 12.93 -6.20 9.01
N ASN A 178 13.24 -6.29 10.29
CA ASN A 178 12.54 -5.48 11.28
C ASN A 178 13.19 -4.09 11.35
N SER A 179 12.42 -3.08 11.78
CA SER A 179 13.00 -1.80 12.17
C SER A 179 13.94 -1.98 13.36
N LYS A 180 14.85 -1.03 13.60
CA LYS A 180 15.79 -1.07 14.74
C LYS A 180 15.12 -1.33 16.11
N GLY A 181 13.90 -0.83 16.27
CA GLY A 181 13.10 -1.06 17.49
C GLY A 181 12.11 -2.22 17.37
N GLU A 182 12.16 -3.03 16.30
CA GLU A 182 11.29 -4.18 16.03
C GLU A 182 9.79 -3.86 16.04
N GLN A 183 9.43 -2.58 15.86
CA GLN A 183 8.04 -2.10 15.86
C GLN A 183 7.37 -2.16 14.49
N LYS A 184 8.14 -2.47 13.44
CA LYS A 184 7.70 -2.50 12.04
C LYS A 184 8.39 -3.65 11.31
N VAL A 185 7.72 -4.17 10.27
CA VAL A 185 8.35 -4.99 9.24
C VAL A 185 8.67 -4.09 8.04
N ARG A 186 9.85 -4.26 7.47
CA ARG A 186 10.35 -3.48 6.34
C ARG A 186 10.67 -4.40 5.18
N PHE A 187 10.35 -3.92 4.00
CA PHE A 187 10.79 -4.47 2.74
C PHE A 187 11.81 -3.48 2.17
N ASP A 188 13.07 -3.87 2.22
CA ASP A 188 14.19 -3.05 1.77
C ASP A 188 14.56 -3.43 0.33
N TYR A 189 15.02 -2.43 -0.43
CA TYR A 189 15.63 -2.58 -1.75
C TYR A 189 16.88 -1.72 -1.83
N GLY A 190 18.04 -2.33 -2.16
CA GLY A 190 19.32 -1.63 -2.20
C GLY A 190 19.66 -0.94 -0.87
N GLY A 191 19.38 -1.59 0.26
CA GLY A 191 19.63 -1.05 1.61
C GLY A 191 18.70 0.08 2.04
N LYS A 192 17.68 0.43 1.25
CA LYS A 192 16.74 1.52 1.54
C LYS A 192 15.32 0.97 1.65
N ILE A 193 14.54 1.52 2.58
CA ILE A 193 13.14 1.12 2.83
C ILE A 193 12.28 1.45 1.61
N ALA A 194 11.63 0.43 1.02
CA ALA A 194 10.65 0.59 -0.04
C ALA A 194 9.22 0.49 0.50
N VAL A 195 8.97 -0.44 1.44
CA VAL A 195 7.67 -0.69 2.05
C VAL A 195 7.83 -0.89 3.55
N GLU A 196 6.89 -0.39 4.34
CA GLU A 196 6.80 -0.66 5.77
C GLU A 196 5.41 -1.18 6.15
N ILE A 197 5.37 -2.20 6.99
CA ILE A 197 4.18 -2.61 7.73
C ILE A 197 4.30 -2.04 9.14
N GLU A 198 3.32 -1.23 9.52
CA GLU A 198 3.26 -0.63 10.85
C GLU A 198 1.84 -0.67 11.43
N VAL A 199 1.73 -0.55 12.73
CA VAL A 199 0.45 -0.29 13.39
C VAL A 199 0.30 1.21 13.59
N ARG A 200 -0.81 1.74 13.12
CA ARG A 200 -1.21 3.12 13.32
C ARG A 200 -2.27 3.19 14.42
N THR A 201 -2.02 4.00 15.41
CA THR A 201 -3.01 4.41 16.41
C THR A 201 -3.47 5.82 16.07
N THR A 202 -4.77 6.06 16.14
CA THR A 202 -5.32 7.40 15.98
C THR A 202 -5.31 8.15 17.32
N ASN A 203 -5.19 9.47 17.27
CA ASN A 203 -5.13 10.29 18.48
C ASN A 203 -6.45 10.33 19.28
N ASP A 204 -7.54 9.84 18.67
CA ASP A 204 -8.89 9.79 19.23
C ASP A 204 -9.23 8.41 19.84
N GLY A 205 -8.23 7.56 20.05
CA GLY A 205 -8.40 6.28 20.72
C GLY A 205 -9.16 5.22 19.91
N LYS A 206 -9.53 5.52 18.66
CA LYS A 206 -10.21 4.57 17.80
C LYS A 206 -9.20 3.60 17.21
N TYR A 207 -9.27 2.41 17.66
CA TYR A 207 -8.70 1.13 17.19
C TYR A 207 -7.38 1.16 16.42
N PRO A 208 -6.41 0.37 16.87
CA PRO A 208 -5.19 0.15 16.11
C PRO A 208 -5.53 -0.48 14.77
N SER A 209 -4.85 -0.01 13.74
CA SER A 209 -5.00 -0.51 12.37
C SER A 209 -3.65 -0.92 11.82
N LEU A 210 -3.60 -2.01 11.08
CA LEU A 210 -2.40 -2.37 10.34
C LEU A 210 -2.34 -1.55 9.06
N LEU A 211 -1.19 -0.95 8.81
CA LEU A 211 -0.93 -0.08 7.68
C LEU A 211 0.25 -0.59 6.86
N LEU A 212 0.06 -0.74 5.56
CA LEU A 212 1.12 -0.95 4.59
C LEU A 212 1.41 0.37 3.88
N VAL A 213 2.59 0.92 4.14
CA VAL A 213 3.05 2.18 3.55
C VAL A 213 4.14 1.90 2.54
N THR A 214 4.02 2.45 1.35
CA THR A 214 5.02 2.32 0.31
C THR A 214 5.65 3.66 -0.05
N ASN A 215 6.92 3.62 -0.44
CA ASN A 215 7.57 4.74 -1.10
C ASN A 215 7.31 4.62 -2.62
N LYS A 216 6.46 5.50 -3.16
CA LYS A 216 6.06 5.54 -4.56
C LYS A 216 7.26 5.49 -5.51
N ASN A 217 8.18 6.43 -5.37
CA ASN A 217 9.30 6.57 -6.30
C ASN A 217 10.19 5.33 -6.30
N LYS A 218 10.38 4.69 -5.14
CA LYS A 218 11.14 3.44 -5.07
C LYS A 218 10.44 2.30 -5.75
N ILE A 219 9.14 2.13 -5.52
CA ILE A 219 8.34 1.09 -6.20
C ILE A 219 8.39 1.32 -7.71
N MET A 220 8.19 2.56 -8.16
CA MET A 220 8.30 2.89 -9.59
C MET A 220 9.67 2.57 -10.15
N ASN A 221 10.75 3.01 -9.50
CA ASN A 221 12.11 2.70 -9.94
C ASN A 221 12.38 1.19 -10.03
N ILE A 222 11.88 0.41 -9.06
CA ILE A 222 12.00 -1.04 -9.07
C ILE A 222 11.27 -1.63 -10.29
N LEU A 223 10.02 -1.25 -10.51
CA LEU A 223 9.20 -1.78 -11.60
C LEU A 223 9.78 -1.39 -12.97
N LEU A 224 10.13 -0.11 -13.15
CA LEU A 224 10.67 0.42 -14.40
C LEU A 224 12.06 -0.19 -14.74
N SER A 225 12.89 -0.48 -13.73
CA SER A 225 14.20 -1.11 -13.97
C SER A 225 14.10 -2.62 -14.20
N SER A 226 13.04 -3.27 -13.74
CA SER A 226 12.89 -4.73 -13.82
C SER A 226 12.01 -5.20 -14.99
N ILE A 227 11.12 -4.32 -15.50
CA ILE A 227 10.18 -4.62 -16.58
C ILE A 227 10.53 -3.70 -17.75
N SER A 228 11.40 -4.17 -18.64
CA SER A 228 11.96 -3.37 -19.75
C SER A 228 11.04 -3.26 -20.97
N GLU A 229 10.23 -4.29 -21.21
CA GLU A 229 9.29 -4.29 -22.34
C GLU A 229 8.15 -3.29 -22.08
N LYS A 230 7.98 -2.31 -22.96
CA LYS A 230 6.95 -1.29 -22.84
C LYS A 230 6.35 -0.92 -24.18
N SER A 231 5.07 -0.54 -24.17
CA SER A 231 4.37 0.06 -25.30
C SER A 231 3.76 1.39 -24.88
N ILE A 232 3.95 2.41 -25.70
CA ILE A 232 3.31 3.71 -25.53
C ILE A 232 2.04 3.68 -26.37
N LEU A 233 0.88 3.72 -25.70
CA LEU A 233 -0.42 3.64 -26.37
C LEU A 233 -0.97 5.03 -26.71
N GLN A 234 -0.70 5.98 -25.86
CA GLN A 234 -1.00 7.41 -26.00
C GLN A 234 0.11 8.19 -25.29
N ASP A 235 0.24 9.48 -25.51
CA ASP A 235 1.30 10.32 -24.93
C ASP A 235 1.42 10.15 -23.41
N ASP A 236 0.29 9.93 -22.72
CA ASP A 236 0.21 9.85 -21.26
C ASP A 236 -0.06 8.42 -20.74
N LEU A 237 0.00 7.37 -21.59
CA LEU A 237 -0.37 6.01 -21.22
C LEU A 237 0.69 5.00 -21.68
N ILE A 238 1.41 4.41 -20.74
CA ILE A 238 2.47 3.43 -20.99
C ILE A 238 2.13 2.09 -20.32
N VAL A 239 2.21 1.01 -21.07
CA VAL A 239 1.93 -0.36 -20.61
C VAL A 239 3.22 -1.18 -20.61
N TYR A 240 3.43 -2.00 -19.57
CA TYR A 240 4.68 -2.71 -19.33
C TYR A 240 4.50 -4.23 -19.30
N GLY A 241 5.49 -4.95 -19.83
CA GLY A 241 5.64 -6.40 -19.72
C GLY A 241 4.42 -7.17 -20.19
N SER A 242 3.96 -8.14 -19.42
CA SER A 242 2.81 -8.98 -19.75
C SER A 242 1.48 -8.21 -19.85
N ALA A 243 1.41 -7.02 -19.29
CA ALA A 243 0.24 -6.14 -19.43
C ALA A 243 0.00 -5.77 -20.91
N ASN A 244 1.05 -5.64 -21.74
CA ASN A 244 0.92 -5.37 -23.18
C ASN A 244 0.04 -6.37 -23.93
N LYS A 245 0.03 -7.65 -23.49
CA LYS A 245 -0.76 -8.71 -24.12
C LYS A 245 -2.21 -8.76 -23.62
N GLN A 246 -2.47 -8.17 -22.46
CA GLN A 246 -3.76 -8.24 -21.77
C GLN A 246 -4.56 -6.94 -21.89
N PHE A 247 -3.85 -5.84 -22.07
CA PHE A 247 -4.44 -4.51 -22.17
C PHE A 247 -5.01 -4.27 -23.56
N LYS A 248 -6.26 -3.79 -23.63
CA LYS A 248 -6.95 -3.41 -24.87
C LYS A 248 -7.57 -2.03 -24.68
N LEU A 249 -7.47 -1.17 -25.69
CA LEU A 249 -8.14 0.14 -25.74
C LEU A 249 -9.47 0.05 -26.47
#